data_714514a630eb4ff112acf37f7a9d6116
#
_entry.id   714514a630eb4ff112acf37f7a9d6116
#
_cell.length_a   1.000
_cell.length_b   1.000
_cell.length_c   1.000
_cell.angle_alpha   90.00
_cell.angle_beta   90.00
_cell.angle_gamma   90.00
#
_symmetry.space_group_name_H-M   'P 1'
#
loop_
_entity.id
_entity.type
_entity.pdbx_description
1 polymer ?
#
loop_
_entity_poly.entity_id
_entity_poly.type
_entity_poly.pdbx_seq_one_letter_code
_entity_poly.pdbx_strand_id
1 'polypeptide(L)'
;MKSALLTMFLLLSSASLASELQQCPTFDSGISLETQEEILSTRHHLCDVIIKDIHDKILVLDAHADIVIPGASGQYLGADGKSKVAINKLKAGGIDAVVMSIAVPPGASRSLADDMKGQDFANQKFIAIDELLKTHAETLILARSAQQIVSAQSNNKIAFIVGFQNARSLVNNIDTLDDYYAKGVRVFGLNHIGHNNFSDSSRPNYDGAAGVYEPAEEHGGLSELGRKAVKRINQLGGIIDVSQSSKAAVMEIAELSATPIIASHSNVRVLSNVTRNLSDEEIDIIGAK
;
A
#
# COMPACT_ATOMS: atom_id res chain seq x y z
N MET A 1 0.33 5.91 -47.37
CA MET A 1 0.20 7.04 -46.44
C MET A 1 0.07 6.64 -44.96
N LYS A 2 -0.12 5.37 -44.59
CA LYS A 2 -0.21 4.92 -43.18
C LYS A 2 1.15 4.66 -42.48
N SER A 3 2.25 4.53 -43.26
CA SER A 3 3.57 4.19 -42.70
C SER A 3 4.41 5.40 -42.27
N ALA A 4 4.09 6.61 -42.74
CA ALA A 4 4.88 7.82 -42.43
C ALA A 4 4.49 8.47 -41.07
N LEU A 5 3.27 8.19 -40.55
CA LEU A 5 2.83 8.76 -39.26
C LEU A 5 3.45 8.04 -38.05
N LEU A 6 3.80 6.77 -38.18
CA LEU A 6 4.33 5.96 -37.06
C LEU A 6 5.81 6.31 -36.75
N THR A 7 6.56 6.81 -37.70
CA THR A 7 7.99 7.12 -37.55
C THR A 7 8.25 8.49 -36.92
N MET A 8 7.26 9.39 -36.92
CA MET A 8 7.40 10.75 -36.36
C MET A 8 7.17 10.81 -34.83
N PHE A 9 6.52 9.79 -34.25
CA PHE A 9 6.21 9.75 -32.82
C PHE A 9 7.35 9.24 -31.91
N LEU A 10 8.41 8.67 -32.47
CA LEU A 10 9.51 8.05 -31.71
C LEU A 10 10.60 9.03 -31.21
N LEU A 11 10.47 10.33 -31.44
CA LEU A 11 11.48 11.35 -31.11
C LEU A 11 10.99 12.48 -30.19
N LEU A 12 9.78 12.40 -29.64
CA LEU A 12 9.29 13.41 -28.70
C LEU A 12 9.78 13.09 -27.29
N SER A 13 10.49 14.03 -26.66
CA SER A 13 10.89 13.96 -25.25
C SER A 13 9.66 13.97 -24.34
N SER A 14 9.74 13.35 -23.16
CA SER A 14 8.63 13.24 -22.18
C SER A 14 8.01 14.60 -21.80
N ALA A 15 8.76 15.69 -21.89
CA ALA A 15 8.27 17.06 -21.66
C ALA A 15 7.34 17.58 -22.78
N SER A 16 7.52 17.13 -24.03
CA SER A 16 6.67 17.48 -25.17
C SER A 16 5.29 16.78 -25.08
N LEU A 17 5.27 15.51 -24.64
CA LEU A 17 4.01 14.77 -24.48
C LEU A 17 3.09 15.41 -23.43
N ALA A 18 3.63 15.88 -22.32
CA ALA A 18 2.87 16.54 -21.26
C ALA A 18 2.25 17.87 -21.72
N SER A 19 2.93 18.62 -22.61
CA SER A 19 2.40 19.88 -23.16
C SER A 19 1.31 19.64 -24.21
N GLU A 20 1.36 18.54 -24.96
CA GLU A 20 0.33 18.19 -25.94
C GLU A 20 -0.96 17.66 -25.28
N LEU A 21 -0.86 16.99 -24.13
CA LEU A 21 -2.01 16.53 -23.35
C LEU A 21 -2.80 17.71 -22.73
N GLN A 22 -2.17 18.87 -22.51
CA GLN A 22 -2.85 20.09 -22.04
C GLN A 22 -3.64 20.84 -23.14
N GLN A 23 -3.40 20.55 -24.40
CA GLN A 23 -4.09 21.15 -25.53
C GLN A 23 -5.19 20.22 -26.06
N CYS A 24 -6.16 19.86 -25.21
CA CYS A 24 -7.41 19.27 -25.69
C CYS A 24 -8.22 20.34 -26.41
N PRO A 25 -8.42 20.33 -27.72
CA PRO A 25 -9.26 21.30 -28.39
C PRO A 25 -10.70 21.20 -27.88
N THR A 26 -11.28 22.32 -27.51
CA THR A 26 -12.71 22.47 -27.29
C THR A 26 -13.41 22.27 -28.64
N PHE A 27 -14.54 21.53 -28.64
CA PHE A 27 -15.32 21.33 -29.85
C PHE A 27 -15.89 22.65 -30.33
N ASP A 28 -15.68 22.96 -31.60
CA ASP A 28 -16.37 24.06 -32.28
C ASP A 28 -17.82 23.60 -32.53
N SER A 29 -18.79 24.49 -32.24
CA SER A 29 -20.23 24.23 -32.30
C SER A 29 -20.78 23.93 -33.71
N GLY A 30 -19.92 23.88 -34.72
CA GLY A 30 -20.28 23.61 -36.13
C GLY A 30 -20.05 22.17 -36.62
N ILE A 31 -19.56 21.26 -35.78
CA ILE A 31 -19.26 19.88 -36.18
C ILE A 31 -20.50 18.99 -35.97
N SER A 32 -20.85 18.14 -36.95
CA SER A 32 -21.98 17.21 -36.83
C SER A 32 -21.77 16.20 -35.67
N LEU A 33 -22.89 15.72 -35.06
CA LEU A 33 -22.82 14.74 -33.96
C LEU A 33 -22.08 13.47 -34.35
N GLU A 34 -22.28 12.96 -35.58
CA GLU A 34 -21.57 11.78 -36.08
C GLU A 34 -20.08 12.00 -36.18
N THR A 35 -19.62 13.17 -36.63
CA THR A 35 -18.22 13.56 -36.68
C THR A 35 -17.64 13.74 -35.26
N GLN A 36 -18.44 14.23 -34.33
CA GLN A 36 -18.04 14.34 -32.91
C GLN A 36 -17.84 12.97 -32.28
N GLU A 37 -18.72 12.01 -32.54
CA GLU A 37 -18.59 10.63 -32.04
C GLU A 37 -17.36 9.91 -32.63
N GLU A 38 -17.08 10.10 -33.92
CA GLU A 38 -15.89 9.53 -34.57
C GLU A 38 -14.59 10.14 -33.98
N ILE A 39 -14.57 11.45 -33.77
CA ILE A 39 -13.42 12.14 -33.16
C ILE A 39 -13.25 11.67 -31.70
N LEU A 40 -14.32 11.53 -30.93
CA LEU A 40 -14.27 11.03 -29.54
C LEU A 40 -13.78 9.58 -29.49
N SER A 41 -14.28 8.72 -30.37
CA SER A 41 -13.84 7.32 -30.46
C SER A 41 -12.35 7.23 -30.82
N THR A 42 -11.90 8.01 -31.78
CA THR A 42 -10.47 8.06 -32.18
C THR A 42 -9.60 8.59 -31.05
N ARG A 43 -10.07 9.61 -30.34
CA ARG A 43 -9.35 10.15 -29.16
C ARG A 43 -9.27 9.16 -28.03
N HIS A 44 -10.36 8.46 -27.69
CA HIS A 44 -10.35 7.41 -26.67
C HIS A 44 -9.34 6.32 -27.03
N HIS A 45 -9.36 5.85 -28.27
CA HIS A 45 -8.41 4.85 -28.73
C HIS A 45 -6.94 5.34 -28.65
N LEU A 46 -6.68 6.59 -29.05
CA LEU A 46 -5.36 7.19 -28.96
C LEU A 46 -4.91 7.36 -27.49
N CYS A 47 -5.82 7.81 -26.61
CA CYS A 47 -5.54 7.91 -25.18
C CYS A 47 -5.23 6.53 -24.59
N ASP A 48 -6.00 5.50 -24.90
CA ASP A 48 -5.78 4.14 -24.43
C ASP A 48 -4.41 3.60 -24.87
N VAL A 49 -4.00 3.86 -26.12
CA VAL A 49 -2.68 3.48 -26.62
C VAL A 49 -1.55 4.21 -25.89
N ILE A 50 -1.70 5.52 -25.66
CA ILE A 50 -0.70 6.34 -24.93
C ILE A 50 -0.63 5.91 -23.46
N ILE A 51 -1.78 5.74 -22.79
CA ILE A 51 -1.86 5.31 -21.40
C ILE A 51 -1.20 3.94 -21.25
N LYS A 52 -1.52 3.02 -22.16
CA LYS A 52 -0.91 1.69 -22.13
C LYS A 52 0.61 1.76 -22.33
N ASP A 53 1.10 2.56 -23.29
CA ASP A 53 2.54 2.73 -23.54
C ASP A 53 3.28 3.33 -22.33
N ILE A 54 2.65 4.29 -21.63
CA ILE A 54 3.19 4.85 -20.39
C ILE A 54 3.21 3.76 -19.30
N HIS A 55 2.07 3.09 -19.10
CA HIS A 55 1.92 2.05 -18.08
C HIS A 55 2.92 0.90 -18.26
N ASP A 56 3.16 0.48 -19.51
CA ASP A 56 4.11 -0.58 -19.83
C ASP A 56 5.60 -0.17 -19.58
N LYS A 57 5.89 1.13 -19.45
CA LYS A 57 7.25 1.66 -19.26
C LYS A 57 7.59 2.06 -17.83
N ILE A 58 6.58 2.32 -17.00
CA ILE A 58 6.79 2.69 -15.60
C ILE A 58 6.76 1.45 -14.71
N LEU A 59 7.29 1.56 -13.51
CA LEU A 59 7.12 0.55 -12.47
C LEU A 59 5.83 0.86 -11.70
N VAL A 60 4.86 -0.05 -11.79
CA VAL A 60 3.56 0.06 -11.11
C VAL A 60 3.59 -0.74 -9.82
N LEU A 61 3.49 -0.03 -8.70
CA LEU A 61 3.52 -0.63 -7.37
C LEU A 61 2.21 -0.38 -6.62
N ASP A 62 1.57 -1.46 -6.16
CA ASP A 62 0.50 -1.40 -5.16
C ASP A 62 1.15 -1.37 -3.77
N ALA A 63 0.98 -0.26 -3.07
CA ALA A 63 1.67 -0.01 -1.81
C ALA A 63 1.05 -0.73 -0.60
N HIS A 64 -0.17 -1.27 -0.73
CA HIS A 64 -0.80 -2.04 0.36
C HIS A 64 -1.96 -2.90 -0.13
N ALA A 65 -1.80 -4.20 -0.03
CA ALA A 65 -2.87 -5.18 -0.20
C ALA A 65 -2.80 -6.21 0.93
N ASP A 66 -3.96 -6.75 1.33
CA ASP A 66 -3.99 -7.77 2.39
C ASP A 66 -3.79 -9.17 1.83
N ILE A 67 -2.90 -9.95 2.46
CA ILE A 67 -2.83 -11.38 2.19
C ILE A 67 -4.10 -12.07 2.67
N VAL A 68 -4.73 -12.83 1.79
CA VAL A 68 -5.95 -13.61 2.09
C VAL A 68 -5.54 -15.00 2.54
N ILE A 69 -6.02 -15.40 3.71
CA ILE A 69 -5.86 -16.77 4.24
C ILE A 69 -7.12 -17.59 3.98
N PRO A 70 -7.03 -18.93 3.93
CA PRO A 70 -8.19 -19.80 3.85
C PRO A 70 -9.23 -19.48 4.96
N GLY A 71 -10.49 -19.38 4.60
CA GLY A 71 -11.57 -19.01 5.53
C GLY A 71 -11.71 -17.51 5.83
N ALA A 72 -10.96 -16.64 5.14
CA ALA A 72 -11.13 -15.19 5.25
C ALA A 72 -12.54 -14.73 4.87
N SER A 73 -12.98 -13.60 5.43
CA SER A 73 -14.29 -13.02 5.12
C SER A 73 -14.42 -12.65 3.66
N GLY A 74 -15.64 -12.69 3.12
CA GLY A 74 -15.94 -12.37 1.72
C GLY A 74 -15.56 -10.94 1.29
N GLN A 75 -15.27 -10.03 2.23
CA GLN A 75 -14.85 -8.65 1.90
C GLN A 75 -13.57 -8.57 1.06
N TYR A 76 -12.70 -9.58 1.16
CA TYR A 76 -11.45 -9.67 0.38
C TYR A 76 -11.61 -10.38 -0.96
N LEU A 77 -12.80 -10.91 -1.23
CA LEU A 77 -13.10 -11.63 -2.47
C LEU A 77 -13.78 -10.69 -3.49
N GLY A 78 -13.47 -10.91 -4.76
CA GLY A 78 -14.20 -10.34 -5.87
C GLY A 78 -15.50 -11.09 -6.14
N ALA A 79 -16.29 -10.60 -7.08
CA ALA A 79 -17.54 -11.26 -7.52
C ALA A 79 -17.31 -12.67 -8.09
N ASP A 80 -16.10 -12.98 -8.53
CA ASP A 80 -15.66 -14.29 -9.02
C ASP A 80 -15.26 -15.26 -7.90
N GLY A 81 -15.46 -14.90 -6.64
CA GLY A 81 -15.09 -15.71 -5.48
C GLY A 81 -13.58 -15.82 -5.21
N LYS A 82 -12.74 -15.14 -6.01
CA LYS A 82 -11.27 -15.13 -5.83
C LYS A 82 -10.82 -13.84 -5.12
N SER A 83 -9.62 -13.88 -4.56
CA SER A 83 -9.00 -12.68 -4.00
C SER A 83 -9.07 -11.49 -4.99
N LYS A 84 -9.34 -10.28 -4.47
CA LYS A 84 -9.29 -9.04 -5.25
C LYS A 84 -7.89 -8.79 -5.82
N VAL A 85 -6.85 -9.28 -5.14
CA VAL A 85 -5.45 -9.21 -5.53
C VAL A 85 -4.89 -10.59 -5.92
N ALA A 86 -5.72 -11.43 -6.54
CA ALA A 86 -5.24 -12.69 -7.10
C ALA A 86 -4.20 -12.45 -8.20
N ILE A 87 -3.19 -13.33 -8.31
CA ILE A 87 -2.02 -13.13 -9.17
C ILE A 87 -2.38 -12.87 -10.64
N ASN A 88 -3.42 -13.55 -11.14
CA ASN A 88 -3.92 -13.32 -12.49
C ASN A 88 -4.53 -11.91 -12.67
N LYS A 89 -5.12 -11.33 -11.61
CA LYS A 89 -5.65 -9.96 -11.62
C LYS A 89 -4.54 -8.93 -11.55
N LEU A 90 -3.52 -9.15 -10.71
CA LEU A 90 -2.33 -8.30 -10.67
C LEU A 90 -1.64 -8.25 -12.04
N LYS A 91 -1.46 -9.41 -12.69
CA LYS A 91 -0.93 -9.47 -14.06
C LYS A 91 -1.81 -8.72 -15.07
N ALA A 92 -3.11 -8.95 -15.04
CA ALA A 92 -4.04 -8.29 -15.96
C ALA A 92 -4.07 -6.77 -15.75
N GLY A 93 -3.83 -6.30 -14.52
CA GLY A 93 -3.71 -4.89 -14.17
C GLY A 93 -2.33 -4.30 -14.44
N GLY A 94 -1.35 -5.07 -14.94
CA GLY A 94 0.02 -4.59 -15.19
C GLY A 94 0.76 -4.17 -13.93
N ILE A 95 0.48 -4.83 -12.79
CA ILE A 95 1.15 -4.55 -11.51
C ILE A 95 2.52 -5.24 -11.50
N ASP A 96 3.59 -4.47 -11.33
CA ASP A 96 4.97 -4.97 -11.28
C ASP A 96 5.41 -5.33 -9.86
N ALA A 97 4.88 -4.63 -8.87
CA ALA A 97 5.20 -4.86 -7.48
C ALA A 97 3.98 -4.68 -6.58
N VAL A 98 3.90 -5.46 -5.50
CA VAL A 98 2.83 -5.33 -4.51
C VAL A 98 3.36 -5.53 -3.11
N VAL A 99 2.96 -4.66 -2.19
CA VAL A 99 3.17 -4.85 -0.75
C VAL A 99 1.99 -5.65 -0.20
N MET A 100 2.23 -6.92 0.09
CA MET A 100 1.24 -7.81 0.71
C MET A 100 1.39 -7.78 2.22
N SER A 101 0.39 -7.24 2.88
CA SER A 101 0.44 -6.98 4.31
C SER A 101 -0.06 -8.16 5.15
N ILE A 102 0.72 -8.46 6.18
CA ILE A 102 0.29 -9.25 7.32
C ILE A 102 -0.48 -8.31 8.26
N ALA A 103 -1.68 -7.92 7.84
CA ALA A 103 -2.56 -7.10 8.66
C ALA A 103 -3.22 -7.97 9.73
N VAL A 104 -2.99 -7.61 11.00
CA VAL A 104 -3.56 -8.30 12.16
C VAL A 104 -4.79 -7.52 12.65
N PRO A 105 -5.94 -8.17 12.84
CA PRO A 105 -7.15 -7.49 13.28
C PRO A 105 -7.00 -6.91 14.71
N PRO A 106 -7.87 -5.97 15.12
CA PRO A 106 -7.89 -5.50 16.51
C PRO A 106 -8.13 -6.66 17.48
N GLY A 107 -7.63 -6.52 18.70
CA GLY A 107 -7.92 -7.46 19.77
C GLY A 107 -9.33 -7.26 20.34
N ALA A 108 -9.89 -8.32 20.90
CA ALA A 108 -11.09 -8.23 21.73
C ALA A 108 -10.78 -7.61 23.10
N SER A 109 -9.53 -7.64 23.51
CA SER A 109 -9.02 -7.06 24.76
C SER A 109 -7.56 -6.66 24.61
N ARG A 110 -7.02 -6.01 25.66
CA ARG A 110 -5.59 -5.62 25.75
C ARG A 110 -4.77 -6.65 26.53
N SER A 111 -5.29 -7.87 26.68
CA SER A 111 -4.59 -8.92 27.40
C SER A 111 -3.48 -9.56 26.57
N LEU A 112 -2.44 -10.02 27.25
CA LEU A 112 -1.36 -10.78 26.62
C LEU A 112 -1.89 -12.01 25.86
N ALA A 113 -2.88 -12.71 26.43
CA ALA A 113 -3.49 -13.88 25.79
C ALA A 113 -4.20 -13.51 24.47
N ASP A 114 -4.76 -12.30 24.38
CA ASP A 114 -5.39 -11.84 23.13
C ASP A 114 -4.35 -11.38 22.11
N ASP A 115 -3.26 -10.76 22.55
CA ASP A 115 -2.14 -10.41 21.68
C ASP A 115 -1.46 -11.66 21.09
N MET A 116 -1.36 -12.75 21.86
CA MET A 116 -0.87 -14.05 21.35
C MET A 116 -1.75 -14.60 20.23
N LYS A 117 -3.09 -14.44 20.30
CA LYS A 117 -3.97 -14.78 19.16
C LYS A 117 -3.65 -13.93 17.91
N GLY A 118 -3.29 -12.65 18.12
CA GLY A 118 -2.81 -11.78 17.03
C GLY A 118 -1.53 -12.30 16.41
N GLN A 119 -0.60 -12.80 17.21
CA GLN A 119 0.64 -13.42 16.74
C GLN A 119 0.36 -14.72 15.97
N ASP A 120 -0.53 -15.58 16.46
CA ASP A 120 -0.94 -16.79 15.76
C ASP A 120 -1.58 -16.49 14.41
N PHE A 121 -2.40 -15.43 14.36
CA PHE A 121 -2.98 -14.95 13.10
C PHE A 121 -1.89 -14.46 12.11
N ALA A 122 -0.89 -13.72 12.59
CA ALA A 122 0.25 -13.32 11.77
C ALA A 122 1.02 -14.54 11.25
N ASN A 123 1.24 -15.56 12.07
CA ASN A 123 1.91 -16.80 11.67
C ASN A 123 1.14 -17.53 10.56
N GLN A 124 -0.20 -17.60 10.61
CA GLN A 124 -1.02 -18.16 9.54
C GLN A 124 -0.83 -17.39 8.22
N LYS A 125 -0.72 -16.05 8.27
CA LYS A 125 -0.45 -15.24 7.09
C LYS A 125 0.95 -15.48 6.53
N PHE A 126 1.98 -15.69 7.35
CA PHE A 126 3.30 -16.09 6.88
C PHE A 126 3.27 -17.43 6.14
N ILE A 127 2.54 -18.43 6.67
CA ILE A 127 2.35 -19.71 5.99
C ILE A 127 1.67 -19.51 4.63
N ALA A 128 0.62 -18.70 4.57
CA ALA A 128 -0.08 -18.39 3.32
C ALA A 128 0.83 -17.70 2.29
N ILE A 129 1.73 -16.80 2.73
CA ILE A 129 2.73 -16.15 1.87
C ILE A 129 3.70 -17.20 1.30
N ASP A 130 4.23 -18.07 2.14
CA ASP A 130 5.17 -19.11 1.69
C ASP A 130 4.53 -20.05 0.67
N GLU A 131 3.27 -20.44 0.87
CA GLU A 131 2.51 -21.27 -0.07
C GLU A 131 2.25 -20.52 -1.39
N LEU A 132 1.88 -19.24 -1.32
CA LEU A 132 1.64 -18.40 -2.49
C LEU A 132 2.92 -18.26 -3.34
N LEU A 133 4.05 -17.98 -2.70
CA LEU A 133 5.35 -17.85 -3.37
C LEU A 133 5.81 -19.16 -4.01
N LYS A 134 5.58 -20.30 -3.35
CA LYS A 134 5.89 -21.64 -3.91
C LYS A 134 5.00 -21.96 -5.11
N THR A 135 3.69 -21.74 -4.97
CA THR A 135 2.70 -22.05 -6.01
C THR A 135 2.91 -21.20 -7.27
N HIS A 136 3.38 -19.96 -7.11
CA HIS A 136 3.54 -19.00 -8.20
C HIS A 136 5.00 -18.60 -8.45
N ALA A 137 5.97 -19.50 -8.19
CA ALA A 137 7.40 -19.22 -8.32
C ALA A 137 7.84 -18.74 -9.71
N GLU A 138 7.13 -19.15 -10.77
CA GLU A 138 7.37 -18.66 -12.13
C GLU A 138 6.89 -17.21 -12.35
N THR A 139 5.99 -16.72 -11.51
CA THR A 139 5.35 -15.42 -11.65
C THR A 139 5.79 -14.41 -10.60
N LEU A 140 6.02 -14.89 -9.38
CA LEU A 140 6.36 -14.07 -8.21
C LEU A 140 7.82 -14.21 -7.82
N ILE A 141 8.35 -13.13 -7.27
CA ILE A 141 9.63 -13.14 -6.56
C ILE A 141 9.50 -12.38 -5.25
N LEU A 142 9.93 -12.98 -4.14
CA LEU A 142 10.01 -12.26 -2.86
C LEU A 142 11.11 -11.21 -2.95
N ALA A 143 10.72 -9.92 -2.98
CA ALA A 143 11.64 -8.81 -3.05
C ALA A 143 11.95 -8.26 -1.64
N ARG A 144 13.24 -8.18 -1.33
CA ARG A 144 13.80 -7.65 -0.08
C ARG A 144 14.62 -6.39 -0.30
N SER A 145 14.74 -5.92 -1.55
CA SER A 145 15.47 -4.71 -1.92
C SER A 145 14.90 -4.08 -3.20
N ALA A 146 15.18 -2.80 -3.43
CA ALA A 146 14.79 -2.08 -4.63
C ALA A 146 15.35 -2.75 -5.90
N GLN A 147 16.58 -3.25 -5.86
CA GLN A 147 17.20 -3.96 -6.98
C GLN A 147 16.41 -5.21 -7.37
N GLN A 148 15.88 -5.94 -6.37
CA GLN A 148 15.06 -7.13 -6.64
C GLN A 148 13.70 -6.77 -7.26
N ILE A 149 13.13 -5.60 -6.91
CA ILE A 149 11.89 -5.11 -7.54
C ILE A 149 12.13 -4.81 -9.02
N VAL A 150 13.18 -4.04 -9.33
CA VAL A 150 13.56 -3.71 -10.72
C VAL A 150 13.91 -4.99 -11.51
N SER A 151 14.62 -5.92 -10.89
CA SER A 151 14.95 -7.20 -11.50
C SER A 151 13.71 -8.06 -11.77
N ALA A 152 12.71 -8.04 -10.89
CA ALA A 152 11.45 -8.75 -11.11
C ALA A 152 10.73 -8.22 -12.36
N GLN A 153 10.56 -6.91 -12.47
CA GLN A 153 9.96 -6.27 -13.64
C GLN A 153 10.71 -6.63 -14.93
N SER A 154 12.05 -6.52 -14.93
CA SER A 154 12.88 -6.86 -16.10
C SER A 154 12.75 -8.33 -16.52
N ASN A 155 12.34 -9.22 -15.62
CA ASN A 155 12.11 -10.65 -15.89
C ASN A 155 10.62 -11.00 -16.03
N ASN A 156 9.75 -10.00 -16.19
CA ASN A 156 8.30 -10.16 -16.32
C ASN A 156 7.69 -10.95 -15.15
N LYS A 157 8.22 -10.72 -13.93
CA LYS A 157 7.69 -11.26 -12.67
C LYS A 157 7.15 -10.11 -11.82
N ILE A 158 6.21 -10.43 -10.94
CA ILE A 158 5.71 -9.48 -9.94
C ILE A 158 6.59 -9.57 -8.70
N ALA A 159 7.12 -8.43 -8.26
CA ALA A 159 7.83 -8.31 -7.00
C ALA A 159 6.85 -8.37 -5.84
N PHE A 160 6.96 -9.39 -5.00
CA PHE A 160 6.17 -9.57 -3.79
C PHE A 160 6.95 -9.01 -2.61
N ILE A 161 6.46 -7.94 -2.00
CA ILE A 161 7.06 -7.30 -0.83
C ILE A 161 6.20 -7.64 0.38
N VAL A 162 6.78 -8.15 1.46
CA VAL A 162 6.02 -8.43 2.67
C VAL A 162 5.90 -7.18 3.52
N GLY A 163 4.65 -6.77 3.77
CA GLY A 163 4.27 -5.76 4.75
C GLY A 163 3.81 -6.39 6.06
N PHE A 164 3.92 -5.64 7.14
CA PHE A 164 3.41 -5.98 8.46
C PHE A 164 2.55 -4.82 8.97
N GLN A 165 1.41 -5.15 9.60
CA GLN A 165 0.53 -4.13 10.16
C GLN A 165 -0.11 -4.61 11.47
N ASN A 166 -0.01 -3.77 12.49
CA ASN A 166 -0.50 -3.92 13.87
C ASN A 166 0.49 -4.61 14.80
N ALA A 167 1.22 -3.79 15.55
CA ALA A 167 2.25 -4.22 16.49
C ALA A 167 1.77 -5.07 17.68
N ARG A 168 0.46 -5.23 17.87
CA ARG A 168 -0.06 -6.15 18.91
C ARG A 168 0.45 -7.58 18.75
N SER A 169 0.68 -8.03 17.50
CA SER A 169 1.23 -9.39 17.24
C SER A 169 2.70 -9.56 17.61
N LEU A 170 3.39 -8.48 17.98
CA LEU A 170 4.74 -8.57 18.55
C LEU A 170 4.71 -9.04 20.02
N VAL A 171 3.53 -9.09 20.65
CA VAL A 171 3.32 -9.58 22.03
C VAL A 171 4.28 -8.87 23.02
N ASN A 172 4.38 -7.53 22.88
CA ASN A 172 5.27 -6.65 23.64
C ASN A 172 6.78 -6.99 23.55
N ASN A 173 7.17 -7.86 22.63
CA ASN A 173 8.56 -8.26 22.41
C ASN A 173 9.11 -7.62 21.11
N ILE A 174 10.03 -6.68 21.26
CA ILE A 174 10.66 -5.99 20.12
C ILE A 174 11.52 -6.93 19.27
N ASP A 175 12.10 -7.96 19.84
CA ASP A 175 12.94 -8.93 19.10
C ASP A 175 12.13 -9.69 18.03
N THR A 176 10.79 -9.75 18.17
CA THR A 176 9.90 -10.29 17.13
C THR A 176 10.02 -9.51 15.80
N LEU A 177 10.44 -8.24 15.83
CA LEU A 177 10.70 -7.47 14.60
C LEU A 177 11.86 -8.07 13.79
N ASP A 178 12.87 -8.60 14.46
CA ASP A 178 14.00 -9.28 13.83
C ASP A 178 13.55 -10.55 13.11
N ASP A 179 12.71 -11.34 13.77
CA ASP A 179 12.13 -12.55 13.19
C ASP A 179 11.27 -12.23 11.95
N TYR A 180 10.45 -11.17 12.03
CA TYR A 180 9.63 -10.74 10.92
C TYR A 180 10.49 -10.21 9.75
N TYR A 181 11.52 -9.43 10.05
CA TYR A 181 12.46 -8.95 9.04
C TYR A 181 13.21 -10.12 8.36
N ALA A 182 13.66 -11.11 9.12
CA ALA A 182 14.29 -12.33 8.61
C ALA A 182 13.35 -13.12 7.69
N LYS A 183 12.04 -13.20 8.02
CA LYS A 183 11.01 -13.80 7.17
C LYS A 183 10.70 -12.98 5.91
N GLY A 184 11.26 -11.79 5.76
CA GLY A 184 11.14 -10.97 4.55
C GLY A 184 10.32 -9.70 4.67
N VAL A 185 9.79 -9.37 5.84
CA VAL A 185 9.06 -8.10 6.04
C VAL A 185 10.00 -6.92 5.77
N ARG A 186 9.53 -5.94 5.01
CA ARG A 186 10.27 -4.72 4.69
C ARG A 186 9.48 -3.45 4.99
N VAL A 187 8.16 -3.52 5.06
CA VAL A 187 7.27 -2.40 5.40
C VAL A 187 6.59 -2.72 6.74
N PHE A 188 6.68 -1.81 7.71
CA PHE A 188 6.23 -2.01 9.08
C PHE A 188 5.25 -0.93 9.51
N GLY A 189 3.96 -1.25 9.61
CA GLY A 189 2.92 -0.41 10.19
C GLY A 189 2.65 -0.80 11.65
N LEU A 190 2.82 0.13 12.60
CA LEU A 190 2.59 -0.15 14.01
C LEU A 190 1.10 -0.25 14.36
N ASN A 191 0.23 0.36 13.56
CA ASN A 191 -1.20 0.47 13.83
C ASN A 191 -2.08 -0.24 12.79
N HIS A 192 -3.26 -0.65 13.25
CA HIS A 192 -4.44 -1.00 12.47
C HIS A 192 -5.66 -0.35 13.15
N ILE A 193 -6.81 -1.03 13.29
CA ILE A 193 -7.92 -0.57 14.11
C ILE A 193 -7.57 -0.81 15.58
N GLY A 194 -7.88 0.18 16.42
CA GLY A 194 -7.60 0.15 17.86
C GLY A 194 -6.17 0.54 18.21
N HIS A 195 -6.02 1.10 19.41
CA HIS A 195 -4.71 1.32 20.02
C HIS A 195 -4.06 -0.02 20.35
N ASN A 196 -2.75 -0.03 20.48
CA ASN A 196 -2.00 -1.19 20.97
C ASN A 196 -0.87 -0.71 21.91
N ASN A 197 -0.14 -1.63 22.50
CA ASN A 197 0.88 -1.28 23.49
C ASN A 197 2.09 -0.50 22.92
N PHE A 198 2.12 -0.28 21.61
CA PHE A 198 3.17 0.46 20.92
C PHE A 198 2.76 1.86 20.50
N SER A 199 1.50 2.04 20.05
CA SER A 199 1.11 3.26 19.37
C SER A 199 -0.39 3.49 19.37
N ASP A 200 -0.79 4.75 19.36
CA ASP A 200 -2.15 5.18 19.15
C ASP A 200 -2.57 5.07 17.69
N SER A 201 -3.74 4.50 17.44
CA SER A 201 -4.35 4.40 16.13
C SER A 201 -5.20 5.64 15.81
N SER A 202 -5.26 6.02 14.54
CA SER A 202 -6.24 7.00 14.04
C SER A 202 -7.69 6.47 14.06
N ARG A 203 -7.87 5.19 14.38
CA ARG A 203 -9.16 4.51 14.43
C ARG A 203 -9.33 3.78 15.78
N PRO A 204 -9.74 4.50 16.85
CA PRO A 204 -10.10 3.86 18.11
C PRO A 204 -11.07 2.70 17.88
N ASN A 205 -10.86 1.59 18.57
CA ASN A 205 -11.70 0.41 18.45
C ASN A 205 -13.02 0.64 19.22
N TYR A 206 -14.11 -0.01 18.76
CA TYR A 206 -15.38 -0.01 19.47
C TYR A 206 -15.49 -1.27 20.32
N ASP A 207 -15.60 -1.09 21.64
CA ASP A 207 -15.92 -2.17 22.56
C ASP A 207 -17.44 -2.39 22.56
N GLY A 208 -17.88 -3.41 21.83
CA GLY A 208 -19.29 -3.77 21.76
C GLY A 208 -19.89 -4.26 23.07
N ALA A 209 -19.08 -4.75 24.01
CA ALA A 209 -19.54 -5.20 25.31
C ALA A 209 -19.76 -4.00 26.27
N ALA A 210 -18.86 -3.03 26.21
CA ALA A 210 -18.98 -1.79 27.02
C ALA A 210 -19.86 -0.73 26.33
N GLY A 211 -20.11 -0.84 25.02
CA GLY A 211 -20.90 0.12 24.26
C GLY A 211 -20.19 1.45 23.99
N VAL A 212 -18.86 1.49 24.04
CA VAL A 212 -18.05 2.70 23.92
C VAL A 212 -16.86 2.48 22.99
N TYR A 213 -16.36 3.58 22.43
CA TYR A 213 -15.07 3.58 21.74
C TYR A 213 -13.91 3.71 22.75
N GLU A 214 -12.75 3.19 22.41
CA GLU A 214 -11.49 3.56 23.04
C GLU A 214 -11.37 5.09 23.07
N PRO A 215 -10.62 5.69 24.03
CA PRO A 215 -10.32 7.12 24.01
C PRO A 215 -9.65 7.52 22.70
N ALA A 216 -9.66 8.81 22.35
CA ALA A 216 -9.02 9.28 21.12
C ALA A 216 -7.50 9.01 21.11
N GLU A 217 -6.89 9.03 22.29
CA GLU A 217 -5.46 8.77 22.53
C GLU A 217 -5.30 8.01 23.84
N GLU A 218 -4.33 7.10 23.89
CA GLU A 218 -3.95 6.35 25.09
C GLU A 218 -2.52 6.67 25.53
N HIS A 219 -1.63 6.88 24.55
CA HIS A 219 -0.20 7.15 24.75
C HIS A 219 0.18 8.60 24.41
N GLY A 220 -0.72 9.36 23.78
CA GLY A 220 -0.40 10.66 23.20
C GLY A 220 0.54 10.54 21.96
N GLY A 221 0.42 9.43 21.23
CA GLY A 221 1.23 9.07 20.07
C GLY A 221 1.89 7.71 20.21
N LEU A 222 3.20 7.65 20.42
CA LEU A 222 3.95 6.42 20.67
C LEU A 222 4.10 6.16 22.17
N SER A 223 3.97 4.90 22.57
CA SER A 223 4.45 4.47 23.88
C SER A 223 5.99 4.40 23.91
N GLU A 224 6.58 4.15 25.07
CA GLU A 224 8.00 3.85 25.21
C GLU A 224 8.42 2.65 24.32
N LEU A 225 7.56 1.63 24.28
CA LEU A 225 7.76 0.44 23.47
C LEU A 225 7.70 0.77 21.96
N GLY A 226 6.80 1.65 21.55
CA GLY A 226 6.68 2.16 20.19
C GLY A 226 7.94 2.91 19.75
N ARG A 227 8.49 3.77 20.58
CA ARG A 227 9.76 4.48 20.31
C ARG A 227 10.93 3.52 20.09
N LYS A 228 11.00 2.45 20.89
CA LYS A 228 12.02 1.40 20.72
C LYS A 228 11.80 0.64 19.42
N ALA A 229 10.53 0.34 19.06
CA ALA A 229 10.20 -0.34 17.81
C ALA A 229 10.61 0.50 16.59
N VAL A 230 10.31 1.81 16.55
CA VAL A 230 10.75 2.72 15.47
C VAL A 230 12.26 2.67 15.28
N LYS A 231 13.03 2.79 16.37
CA LYS A 231 14.50 2.70 16.33
C LYS A 231 14.98 1.35 15.81
N ARG A 232 14.34 0.25 16.27
CA ARG A 232 14.70 -1.11 15.81
C ARG A 232 14.42 -1.33 14.35
N ILE A 233 13.26 -0.89 13.84
CA ILE A 233 12.91 -0.96 12.43
C ILE A 233 13.94 -0.22 11.57
N ASN A 234 14.37 0.98 11.97
CA ASN A 234 15.40 1.73 11.27
C ASN A 234 16.74 0.98 11.26
N GLN A 235 17.17 0.38 12.40
CA GLN A 235 18.40 -0.42 12.49
C GLN A 235 18.37 -1.64 11.56
N LEU A 236 17.22 -2.26 11.38
CA LEU A 236 17.01 -3.39 10.47
C LEU A 236 17.01 -2.95 8.99
N GLY A 237 16.83 -1.67 8.69
CA GLY A 237 16.64 -1.16 7.33
C GLY A 237 15.20 -1.37 6.82
N GLY A 238 14.23 -1.48 7.73
CA GLY A 238 12.81 -1.52 7.42
C GLY A 238 12.25 -0.13 7.11
N ILE A 239 11.17 -0.09 6.34
CA ILE A 239 10.40 1.12 6.03
C ILE A 239 9.24 1.21 7.01
N ILE A 240 9.05 2.37 7.64
CA ILE A 240 7.91 2.58 8.54
C ILE A 240 6.72 3.12 7.74
N ASP A 241 5.59 2.43 7.84
CA ASP A 241 4.30 2.86 7.29
C ASP A 241 3.46 3.50 8.39
N VAL A 242 3.18 4.78 8.23
CA VAL A 242 2.38 5.56 9.20
C VAL A 242 0.87 5.48 8.93
N SER A 243 0.44 4.75 7.90
CA SER A 243 -0.98 4.56 7.65
C SER A 243 -1.68 3.97 8.88
N GLN A 244 -2.82 4.56 9.26
CA GLN A 244 -3.62 4.24 10.45
C GLN A 244 -3.00 4.64 11.80
N SER A 245 -1.83 5.23 11.86
CA SER A 245 -1.33 5.86 13.09
C SER A 245 -2.11 7.13 13.43
N SER A 246 -2.25 7.46 14.71
CA SER A 246 -2.80 8.76 15.13
C SER A 246 -1.91 9.90 14.63
N LYS A 247 -2.45 11.11 14.51
CA LYS A 247 -1.64 12.28 14.12
C LYS A 247 -0.41 12.44 15.02
N ALA A 248 -0.60 12.33 16.35
CA ALA A 248 0.50 12.43 17.30
C ALA A 248 1.58 11.37 17.04
N ALA A 249 1.18 10.12 16.75
CA ALA A 249 2.10 9.06 16.41
C ALA A 249 2.83 9.31 15.07
N VAL A 250 2.14 9.82 14.04
CA VAL A 250 2.76 10.19 12.75
C VAL A 250 3.86 11.23 12.96
N MET A 251 3.56 12.30 13.69
CA MET A 251 4.51 13.39 13.96
C MET A 251 5.73 12.88 14.74
N GLU A 252 5.51 12.07 15.77
CA GLU A 252 6.57 11.50 16.58
C GLU A 252 7.42 10.48 15.81
N ILE A 253 6.81 9.62 14.98
CA ILE A 253 7.55 8.70 14.09
C ILE A 253 8.40 9.49 13.10
N ALA A 254 7.87 10.56 12.50
CA ALA A 254 8.63 11.40 11.59
C ALA A 254 9.82 12.07 12.28
N GLU A 255 9.69 12.51 13.52
CA GLU A 255 10.80 13.07 14.30
C GLU A 255 11.89 12.02 14.60
N LEU A 256 11.47 10.83 15.05
CA LEU A 256 12.37 9.76 15.50
C LEU A 256 13.03 8.97 14.37
N SER A 257 12.37 8.86 13.21
CA SER A 257 12.87 8.03 12.12
C SER A 257 14.13 8.64 11.50
N ALA A 258 15.17 7.82 11.38
CA ALA A 258 16.40 8.17 10.68
C ALA A 258 16.34 7.92 9.17
N THR A 259 15.25 7.30 8.68
CA THR A 259 15.03 6.92 7.27
C THR A 259 13.68 7.44 6.79
N PRO A 260 13.47 7.56 5.47
CA PRO A 260 12.16 7.91 4.92
C PRO A 260 11.05 7.01 5.45
N ILE A 261 9.87 7.61 5.64
CA ILE A 261 8.65 6.94 6.06
C ILE A 261 7.62 7.01 4.93
N ILE A 262 6.61 6.15 4.95
CA ILE A 262 5.56 6.13 3.94
C ILE A 262 4.17 6.16 4.57
N ALA A 263 3.18 6.61 3.79
CA ALA A 263 1.77 6.42 4.06
C ALA A 263 1.18 5.57 2.92
N SER A 264 1.27 4.25 3.05
CA SER A 264 0.98 3.30 1.97
C SER A 264 -0.47 3.32 1.50
N HIS A 265 -1.43 3.58 2.40
CA HIS A 265 -2.87 3.49 2.14
C HIS A 265 -3.68 4.53 2.95
N SER A 266 -3.28 5.78 2.91
CA SER A 266 -3.99 6.94 3.49
C SER A 266 -4.56 7.83 2.39
N ASN A 267 -5.52 8.67 2.74
CA ASN A 267 -6.08 9.69 1.86
C ASN A 267 -5.88 11.08 2.48
N VAL A 268 -6.35 12.12 1.82
CA VAL A 268 -6.17 13.53 2.20
C VAL A 268 -7.38 14.01 3.02
N ARG A 269 -7.13 14.58 4.20
CA ARG A 269 -8.19 14.97 5.14
C ARG A 269 -9.04 16.15 4.63
N VAL A 270 -8.46 17.05 3.86
CA VAL A 270 -9.20 18.17 3.26
C VAL A 270 -10.30 17.71 2.30
N LEU A 271 -10.13 16.54 1.65
CA LEU A 271 -11.13 15.94 0.78
C LEU A 271 -12.18 15.14 1.54
N SER A 272 -11.81 14.53 2.66
CA SER A 272 -12.71 13.75 3.52
C SER A 272 -12.23 13.84 4.96
N ASN A 273 -12.95 14.63 5.78
CA ASN A 273 -12.56 14.98 7.14
C ASN A 273 -12.82 13.83 8.12
N VAL A 274 -11.97 12.81 8.05
CA VAL A 274 -11.94 11.69 9.00
C VAL A 274 -10.52 11.53 9.55
N THR A 275 -10.39 11.01 10.77
CA THR A 275 -9.08 10.83 11.44
C THR A 275 -8.15 9.86 10.71
N ARG A 276 -8.71 8.99 9.86
CA ARG A 276 -8.00 8.03 9.03
C ARG A 276 -7.19 8.68 7.89
N ASN A 277 -7.57 9.90 7.51
CA ASN A 277 -6.93 10.67 6.45
C ASN A 277 -5.89 11.64 7.04
N LEU A 278 -4.83 11.89 6.27
CA LEU A 278 -3.72 12.75 6.67
C LEU A 278 -4.09 14.22 6.51
N SER A 279 -3.80 15.02 7.51
CA SER A 279 -3.82 16.48 7.41
C SER A 279 -2.63 16.99 6.58
N ASP A 280 -2.71 18.24 6.10
CA ASP A 280 -1.62 18.86 5.34
C ASP A 280 -0.30 18.84 6.13
N GLU A 281 -0.36 19.10 7.44
CA GLU A 281 0.82 19.03 8.32
C GLU A 281 1.45 17.63 8.39
N GLU A 282 0.63 16.56 8.39
CA GLU A 282 1.12 15.18 8.33
C GLU A 282 1.74 14.87 6.96
N ILE A 283 1.12 15.37 5.88
CA ILE A 283 1.65 15.21 4.51
C ILE A 283 2.99 15.92 4.37
N ASP A 284 3.09 17.16 4.86
CA ASP A 284 4.32 17.96 4.78
C ASP A 284 5.47 17.29 5.52
N ILE A 285 5.23 16.77 6.74
CA ILE A 285 6.30 16.12 7.52
C ILE A 285 6.72 14.78 6.92
N ILE A 286 5.79 14.02 6.33
CA ILE A 286 6.11 12.77 5.61
C ILE A 286 6.95 13.10 4.37
N GLY A 287 6.57 14.14 3.62
CA GLY A 287 7.28 14.57 2.42
C GLY A 287 8.67 15.17 2.69
N ALA A 288 8.92 15.64 3.91
CA ALA A 288 10.21 16.18 4.33
C ALA A 288 11.21 15.09 4.79
N LYS A 289 10.77 13.87 4.97
CA LYS A 289 11.58 12.70 5.36
C LYS A 289 12.01 11.87 4.17
#